data_e04054f2d2c8374812f274f619ecfb12
#
_entry.id   e04054f2d2c8374812f274f619ecfb12
#
_cell.length_a   1.000
_cell.length_b   1.000
_cell.length_c   1.000
_cell.angle_alpha   90.00
_cell.angle_beta   90.00
_cell.angle_gamma   90.00
#
_symmetry.space_group_name_H-M   'P 1'
#
loop_
_entity.id
_entity.type
_entity.pdbx_description
1 polymer ?
#
loop_
_entity_poly.entity_id
_entity_poly.type
_entity_poly.pdbx_seq_one_letter_code
_entity_poly.pdbx_strand_id
1 'polypeptide(L)'
;EPLSVAVHATVAQGRVSALQNVLVLGAGPVGLLVAAVARAYGARRVVCVDLVDEKLAFAQSFCATSTFKPSLPQQDESDSECARRNALALLDSLGGDVKENDGFDLALDATGAQPCVQLAAWAMRPRGRIVLIGMGRPEIHVPITRLLVREVEVLGSFRYAAGDYDRSIALASLGMIDVTRIVTHRYVFSDAEKAFDATTAGRGDDGRVCIKVQICQGAAAA
;
A
#
# COMPACT_ATOMS: atom_id res chain seq x y z
N GLU A 1 -9.33 -4.37 13.00
CA GLU A 1 -9.99 -3.38 12.16
C GLU A 1 -9.14 -3.08 10.90
N PRO A 2 -7.86 -2.66 10.95
CA PRO A 2 -7.12 -2.30 9.71
C PRO A 2 -7.01 -3.45 8.70
N LEU A 3 -6.98 -4.71 9.15
CA LEU A 3 -6.99 -5.86 8.25
C LEU A 3 -8.33 -5.97 7.50
N SER A 4 -9.45 -5.61 8.15
CA SER A 4 -10.76 -5.63 7.48
C SER A 4 -10.86 -4.56 6.39
N VAL A 5 -10.26 -3.38 6.61
CA VAL A 5 -10.09 -2.36 5.57
C VAL A 5 -9.28 -2.90 4.40
N ALA A 6 -8.17 -3.60 4.69
CA ALA A 6 -7.33 -4.19 3.66
C ALA A 6 -8.04 -5.29 2.87
N VAL A 7 -8.80 -6.15 3.55
CA VAL A 7 -9.62 -7.20 2.90
C VAL A 7 -10.66 -6.55 1.99
N HIS A 8 -11.39 -5.54 2.48
CA HIS A 8 -12.38 -4.82 1.66
C HIS A 8 -11.75 -4.24 0.39
N ALA A 9 -10.68 -3.47 0.56
CA ALA A 9 -10.01 -2.82 -0.56
C ALA A 9 -9.45 -3.82 -1.58
N THR A 10 -8.81 -4.90 -1.11
CA THR A 10 -8.08 -5.83 -1.97
C THR A 10 -9.01 -6.87 -2.60
N VAL A 11 -9.97 -7.41 -1.81
CA VAL A 11 -10.82 -8.52 -2.26
C VAL A 11 -12.13 -8.01 -2.84
N ALA A 12 -12.87 -7.17 -2.11
CA ALA A 12 -14.19 -6.72 -2.56
C ALA A 12 -14.07 -5.70 -3.71
N GLN A 13 -13.24 -4.67 -3.54
CA GLN A 13 -13.07 -3.63 -4.56
C GLN A 13 -12.04 -4.03 -5.62
N GLY A 14 -10.86 -4.46 -5.17
CA GLY A 14 -9.74 -4.85 -6.03
C GLY A 14 -9.97 -6.12 -6.83
N ARG A 15 -10.82 -7.04 -6.33
CA ARG A 15 -11.08 -8.36 -6.93
C ARG A 15 -9.79 -9.08 -7.23
N VAL A 16 -8.85 -9.04 -6.28
CA VAL A 16 -7.56 -9.71 -6.43
C VAL A 16 -7.74 -11.19 -6.73
N SER A 17 -6.93 -11.70 -7.64
CA SER A 17 -6.92 -13.12 -7.99
C SER A 17 -5.50 -13.66 -8.08
N ALA A 18 -5.38 -14.99 -8.07
CA ALA A 18 -4.10 -15.66 -8.20
C ALA A 18 -3.35 -15.23 -9.47
N LEU A 19 -2.04 -15.19 -9.38
CA LEU A 19 -1.09 -14.87 -10.45
C LEU A 19 -1.09 -13.42 -10.94
N GLN A 20 -1.88 -12.52 -10.36
CA GLN A 20 -1.84 -11.10 -10.69
C GLN A 20 -0.56 -10.42 -10.23
N ASN A 21 -0.16 -9.39 -10.96
CA ASN A 21 0.87 -8.43 -10.57
C ASN A 21 0.20 -7.24 -9.88
N VAL A 22 0.50 -7.04 -8.61
CA VAL A 22 -0.13 -6.04 -7.75
C VAL A 22 0.87 -4.95 -7.37
N LEU A 23 0.48 -3.70 -7.57
CA LEU A 23 1.20 -2.51 -7.15
C LEU A 23 0.55 -1.95 -5.89
N VAL A 24 1.34 -1.71 -4.85
CA VAL A 24 0.87 -1.09 -3.60
C VAL A 24 1.63 0.21 -3.38
N LEU A 25 0.90 1.30 -3.29
CA LEU A 25 1.44 2.64 -3.06
C LEU A 25 1.27 3.02 -1.59
N GLY A 26 2.40 3.23 -0.92
CA GLY A 26 2.50 3.41 0.52
C GLY A 26 2.79 2.12 1.27
N ALA A 27 3.87 2.10 2.05
CA ALA A 27 4.26 1.02 2.97
C ALA A 27 3.94 1.38 4.45
N GLY A 28 2.85 2.09 4.67
CA GLY A 28 2.25 2.29 5.98
C GLY A 28 1.41 1.09 6.42
N PRO A 29 0.74 1.15 7.59
CA PRO A 29 -0.02 0.00 8.13
C PRO A 29 -1.06 -0.56 7.15
N VAL A 30 -1.83 0.30 6.48
CA VAL A 30 -2.84 -0.12 5.51
C VAL A 30 -2.19 -0.71 4.26
N GLY A 31 -1.15 -0.03 3.71
CA GLY A 31 -0.44 -0.53 2.53
C GLY A 31 0.20 -1.90 2.75
N LEU A 32 0.84 -2.11 3.90
CA LEU A 32 1.39 -3.41 4.28
C LEU A 32 0.32 -4.49 4.38
N LEU A 33 -0.84 -4.17 4.95
CA LEU A 33 -1.94 -5.12 5.08
C LEU A 33 -2.58 -5.47 3.73
N VAL A 34 -2.81 -4.49 2.84
CA VAL A 34 -3.33 -4.79 1.48
C VAL A 34 -2.33 -5.62 0.69
N ALA A 35 -1.03 -5.37 0.84
CA ALA A 35 0.02 -6.19 0.23
C ALA A 35 0.00 -7.63 0.77
N ALA A 36 -0.14 -7.80 2.09
CA ALA A 36 -0.22 -9.11 2.72
C ALA A 36 -1.49 -9.88 2.28
N VAL A 37 -2.64 -9.19 2.19
CA VAL A 37 -3.88 -9.79 1.67
C VAL A 37 -3.70 -10.21 0.22
N ALA A 38 -3.11 -9.37 -0.65
CA ALA A 38 -2.85 -9.72 -2.04
C ALA A 38 -1.97 -10.98 -2.15
N ARG A 39 -0.92 -11.10 -1.30
CA ARG A 39 -0.09 -12.31 -1.23
C ARG A 39 -0.87 -13.52 -0.78
N ALA A 40 -1.69 -13.41 0.26
CA ALA A 40 -2.51 -14.49 0.78
C ALA A 40 -3.54 -14.99 -0.26
N TYR A 41 -3.98 -14.13 -1.19
CA TYR A 41 -4.87 -14.49 -2.29
C TYR A 41 -4.13 -14.95 -3.56
N GLY A 42 -2.82 -15.19 -3.48
CA GLY A 42 -2.04 -15.83 -4.54
C GLY A 42 -1.51 -14.87 -5.61
N ALA A 43 -1.43 -13.56 -5.34
CA ALA A 43 -0.77 -12.64 -6.25
C ALA A 43 0.66 -13.12 -6.55
N ARG A 44 1.04 -13.12 -7.83
CA ARG A 44 2.38 -13.53 -8.28
C ARG A 44 3.43 -12.56 -7.79
N ARG A 45 3.19 -11.27 -8.03
CA ARG A 45 4.04 -10.18 -7.57
C ARG A 45 3.24 -9.22 -6.73
N VAL A 46 3.85 -8.73 -5.66
CA VAL A 46 3.36 -7.60 -4.88
C VAL A 46 4.52 -6.63 -4.73
N VAL A 47 4.40 -5.49 -5.39
CA VAL A 47 5.43 -4.45 -5.38
C VAL A 47 4.97 -3.30 -4.50
N CYS A 48 5.71 -3.03 -3.42
CA CYS A 48 5.44 -1.91 -2.54
C CYS A 48 6.29 -0.70 -2.89
N VAL A 49 5.66 0.45 -2.94
CA VAL A 49 6.27 1.75 -3.27
C VAL A 49 6.17 2.68 -2.06
N ASP A 50 7.29 3.23 -1.61
CA ASP A 50 7.33 4.24 -0.53
C ASP A 50 8.59 5.12 -0.70
N LEU A 51 8.62 6.27 -0.03
CA LEU A 51 9.77 7.17 0.01
C LEU A 51 10.78 6.82 1.10
N VAL A 52 10.36 6.05 2.10
CA VAL A 52 11.13 5.71 3.30
C VAL A 52 11.75 4.33 3.19
N ASP A 53 13.08 4.25 3.16
CA ASP A 53 13.82 3.00 2.95
C ASP A 53 13.52 1.96 4.03
N GLU A 54 13.39 2.38 5.30
CA GLU A 54 13.08 1.48 6.40
C GLU A 54 11.68 0.85 6.27
N LYS A 55 10.69 1.59 5.73
CA LYS A 55 9.36 1.04 5.42
C LYS A 55 9.41 0.06 4.28
N LEU A 56 10.21 0.33 3.25
CA LEU A 56 10.43 -0.59 2.14
C LEU A 56 11.14 -1.88 2.61
N ALA A 57 12.15 -1.76 3.47
CA ALA A 57 12.82 -2.91 4.07
C ALA A 57 11.84 -3.76 4.92
N PHE A 58 10.96 -3.10 5.67
CA PHE A 58 9.91 -3.79 6.41
C PHE A 58 8.93 -4.50 5.46
N ALA A 59 8.45 -3.82 4.42
CA ALA A 59 7.56 -4.40 3.41
C ALA A 59 8.18 -5.64 2.74
N GLN A 60 9.45 -5.56 2.36
CA GLN A 60 10.20 -6.67 1.77
C GLN A 60 10.25 -7.90 2.69
N SER A 61 10.43 -7.69 4.00
CA SER A 61 10.47 -8.78 4.98
C SER A 61 9.10 -9.33 5.34
N PHE A 62 8.04 -8.54 5.15
CA PHE A 62 6.69 -8.86 5.63
C PHE A 62 5.79 -9.45 4.54
N CYS A 63 5.73 -8.85 3.36
CA CYS A 63 4.73 -9.22 2.36
C CYS A 63 5.12 -8.94 0.91
N ALA A 64 6.03 -7.99 0.64
CA ALA A 64 6.37 -7.61 -0.72
C ALA A 64 7.28 -8.64 -1.40
N THR A 65 7.09 -8.85 -2.70
CA THR A 65 8.04 -9.60 -3.54
C THR A 65 9.17 -8.72 -4.02
N SER A 66 8.89 -7.42 -4.16
CA SER A 66 9.84 -6.40 -4.57
C SER A 66 9.40 -5.06 -3.98
N THR A 67 10.33 -4.12 -3.90
CA THR A 67 10.06 -2.75 -3.44
C THR A 67 10.61 -1.75 -4.45
N PHE A 68 10.04 -0.55 -4.47
CA PHE A 68 10.50 0.52 -5.33
C PHE A 68 10.44 1.86 -4.60
N LYS A 69 11.55 2.61 -4.66
CA LYS A 69 11.62 3.98 -4.15
C LYS A 69 11.59 4.94 -5.32
N PRO A 70 10.53 5.75 -5.49
CA PRO A 70 10.46 6.71 -6.57
C PRO A 70 11.47 7.83 -6.35
N SER A 71 12.02 8.33 -7.45
CA SER A 71 12.88 9.53 -7.44
C SER A 71 12.02 10.78 -7.25
N LEU A 72 12.58 11.79 -6.59
CA LEU A 72 11.96 13.09 -6.47
C LEU A 72 11.88 13.81 -7.83
N PRO A 73 10.99 14.82 -7.96
CA PRO A 73 10.92 15.64 -9.17
C PRO A 73 12.28 16.28 -9.50
N GLN A 74 12.60 16.34 -10.78
CA GLN A 74 13.76 17.07 -11.30
C GLN A 74 13.40 18.56 -11.46
N GLN A 75 14.43 19.39 -11.71
CA GLN A 75 14.22 20.81 -11.99
C GLN A 75 13.28 20.95 -13.20
N ASP A 76 12.27 21.81 -13.07
CA ASP A 76 11.26 22.10 -14.10
C ASP A 76 10.38 20.91 -14.54
N GLU A 77 10.44 19.78 -13.82
CA GLU A 77 9.61 18.60 -14.07
C GLU A 77 8.24 18.74 -13.36
N SER A 78 7.15 18.61 -14.11
CA SER A 78 5.81 18.55 -13.52
C SER A 78 5.59 17.26 -12.75
N ASP A 79 4.64 17.27 -11.79
CA ASP A 79 4.25 16.07 -11.03
C ASP A 79 3.88 14.89 -11.95
N SER A 80 3.19 15.16 -13.06
CA SER A 80 2.78 14.13 -14.02
C SER A 80 3.93 13.54 -14.81
N GLU A 81 4.92 14.35 -15.18
CA GLU A 81 6.14 13.87 -15.86
C GLU A 81 6.98 13.05 -14.90
N CYS A 82 7.16 13.52 -13.67
CA CYS A 82 7.86 12.78 -12.62
C CYS A 82 7.18 11.41 -12.35
N ALA A 83 5.86 11.39 -12.22
CA ALA A 83 5.11 10.16 -12.02
C ALA A 83 5.26 9.19 -13.20
N ARG A 84 5.22 9.69 -14.44
CA ARG A 84 5.46 8.89 -15.65
C ARG A 84 6.86 8.31 -15.68
N ARG A 85 7.88 9.13 -15.41
CA ARG A 85 9.28 8.69 -15.36
C ARG A 85 9.48 7.58 -14.32
N ASN A 86 8.94 7.77 -13.12
CA ASN A 86 9.00 6.77 -12.06
C ASN A 86 8.23 5.48 -12.42
N ALA A 87 7.08 5.57 -13.06
CA ALA A 87 6.34 4.40 -13.52
C ALA A 87 7.14 3.59 -14.57
N LEU A 88 7.78 4.26 -15.53
CA LEU A 88 8.62 3.60 -16.52
C LEU A 88 9.85 2.95 -15.86
N ALA A 89 10.53 3.64 -14.95
CA ALA A 89 11.66 3.10 -14.21
C ALA A 89 11.25 1.88 -13.36
N LEU A 90 10.06 1.92 -12.73
CA LEU A 90 9.50 0.80 -12.00
C LEU A 90 9.29 -0.41 -12.92
N LEU A 91 8.61 -0.22 -14.04
CA LEU A 91 8.33 -1.31 -15.00
C LEU A 91 9.63 -1.91 -15.57
N ASP A 92 10.61 -1.06 -15.89
CA ASP A 92 11.91 -1.51 -16.38
C ASP A 92 12.70 -2.29 -15.32
N SER A 93 12.64 -1.87 -14.05
CA SER A 93 13.34 -2.55 -12.95
C SER A 93 12.81 -3.97 -12.68
N LEU A 94 11.54 -4.21 -12.95
CA LEU A 94 10.89 -5.49 -12.72
C LEU A 94 11.08 -6.47 -13.88
N GLY A 95 11.17 -5.97 -15.11
CA GLY A 95 11.32 -6.79 -16.32
C GLY A 95 10.23 -7.86 -16.47
N GLY A 96 10.52 -8.87 -17.31
CA GLY A 96 9.72 -10.08 -17.44
C GLY A 96 8.23 -9.84 -17.63
N ASP A 97 7.42 -10.60 -16.93
CA ASP A 97 5.95 -10.65 -17.08
C ASP A 97 5.22 -9.31 -16.81
N VAL A 98 5.76 -8.44 -15.96
CA VAL A 98 5.15 -7.10 -15.74
C VAL A 98 5.33 -6.23 -16.97
N LYS A 99 6.53 -6.24 -17.56
CA LYS A 99 6.84 -5.48 -18.78
C LYS A 99 6.15 -6.07 -20.01
N GLU A 100 6.15 -7.39 -20.13
CA GLU A 100 5.50 -8.11 -21.22
C GLU A 100 3.97 -7.92 -21.23
N ASN A 101 3.33 -7.84 -20.05
CA ASN A 101 1.91 -7.57 -19.92
C ASN A 101 1.57 -6.06 -19.93
N ASP A 102 2.55 -5.20 -20.21
CA ASP A 102 2.38 -3.75 -20.29
C ASP A 102 1.87 -3.11 -18.99
N GLY A 103 2.25 -3.67 -17.85
CA GLY A 103 1.98 -3.12 -16.52
C GLY A 103 1.34 -4.05 -15.50
N PHE A 104 0.77 -3.44 -14.45
CA PHE A 104 0.14 -4.12 -13.33
C PHE A 104 -1.34 -4.40 -13.58
N ASP A 105 -1.83 -5.51 -13.02
CA ASP A 105 -3.25 -5.91 -13.03
C ASP A 105 -4.08 -5.06 -12.06
N LEU A 106 -3.52 -4.81 -10.89
CA LEU A 106 -4.17 -4.13 -9.78
C LEU A 106 -3.20 -3.15 -9.11
N ALA A 107 -3.64 -1.93 -8.88
CA ALA A 107 -2.96 -0.97 -8.00
C ALA A 107 -3.84 -0.65 -6.80
N LEU A 108 -3.23 -0.62 -5.61
CA LEU A 108 -3.87 -0.33 -4.33
C LEU A 108 -3.18 0.91 -3.74
N ASP A 109 -3.83 2.06 -3.83
CA ASP A 109 -3.28 3.32 -3.29
C ASP A 109 -3.70 3.53 -1.85
N ALA A 110 -2.78 3.30 -0.92
CA ALA A 110 -2.95 3.53 0.51
C ALA A 110 -2.41 4.89 0.98
N THR A 111 -2.05 5.79 0.06
CA THR A 111 -1.47 7.10 0.37
C THR A 111 -2.46 8.24 0.23
N GLY A 112 -3.31 8.22 -0.80
CA GLY A 112 -4.12 9.35 -1.23
C GLY A 112 -3.30 10.51 -1.82
N ALA A 113 -2.02 10.31 -2.09
CA ALA A 113 -1.14 11.34 -2.64
C ALA A 113 -1.24 11.40 -4.17
N GLN A 114 -1.41 12.61 -4.71
CA GLN A 114 -1.51 12.82 -6.16
C GLN A 114 -0.40 12.13 -6.97
N PRO A 115 0.90 12.23 -6.62
CA PRO A 115 1.96 11.56 -7.37
C PRO A 115 1.82 10.03 -7.40
N CYS A 116 1.28 9.44 -6.32
CA CYS A 116 1.03 8.00 -6.25
C CYS A 116 -0.09 7.57 -7.20
N VAL A 117 -1.21 8.29 -7.20
CA VAL A 117 -2.32 8.02 -8.14
C VAL A 117 -1.88 8.20 -9.59
N GLN A 118 -1.08 9.21 -9.87
CA GLN A 118 -0.50 9.44 -11.20
C GLN A 118 0.47 8.32 -11.59
N LEU A 119 1.35 7.89 -10.69
CA LEU A 119 2.25 6.75 -10.92
C LEU A 119 1.44 5.47 -11.24
N ALA A 120 0.40 5.18 -10.44
CA ALA A 120 -0.51 4.07 -10.72
C ALA A 120 -1.09 4.18 -12.14
N ALA A 121 -1.64 5.32 -12.52
CA ALA A 121 -2.24 5.52 -13.85
C ALA A 121 -1.27 5.22 -15.01
N TRP A 122 0.03 5.53 -14.83
CA TRP A 122 1.06 5.22 -15.82
C TRP A 122 1.54 3.77 -15.79
N ALA A 123 1.49 3.11 -14.63
CA ALA A 123 1.98 1.75 -14.42
C ALA A 123 0.96 0.65 -14.72
N MET A 124 -0.34 1.00 -14.90
CA MET A 124 -1.38 0.01 -15.16
C MET A 124 -1.33 -0.55 -16.59
N ARG A 125 -1.56 -1.87 -16.73
CA ARG A 125 -1.86 -2.48 -18.02
C ARG A 125 -3.25 -2.07 -18.54
N PRO A 126 -3.57 -2.29 -19.83
CA PRO A 126 -4.94 -2.16 -20.31
C PRO A 126 -5.91 -3.03 -19.49
N ARG A 127 -7.08 -2.47 -19.18
CA ARG A 127 -8.12 -3.10 -18.35
C ARG A 127 -7.67 -3.48 -16.94
N GLY A 128 -6.60 -2.85 -16.44
CA GLY A 128 -6.20 -2.94 -15.05
C GLY A 128 -7.14 -2.17 -14.14
N ARG A 129 -6.92 -2.28 -12.83
CA ARG A 129 -7.78 -1.65 -11.81
C ARG A 129 -6.96 -0.89 -10.80
N ILE A 130 -7.39 0.32 -10.48
CA ILE A 130 -6.84 1.16 -9.40
C ILE A 130 -7.88 1.27 -8.31
N VAL A 131 -7.52 0.95 -7.07
CA VAL A 131 -8.36 1.15 -5.87
C VAL A 131 -7.75 2.24 -5.01
N LEU A 132 -8.50 3.31 -4.79
CA LEU A 132 -8.13 4.44 -3.95
C LEU A 132 -8.63 4.18 -2.52
N ILE A 133 -7.70 4.09 -1.57
CA ILE A 133 -7.93 3.76 -0.15
C ILE A 133 -7.51 4.92 0.74
N GLY A 134 -6.35 5.50 0.43
CA GLY A 134 -5.79 6.63 1.17
C GLY A 134 -6.61 7.91 1.00
N MET A 135 -6.75 8.64 2.09
CA MET A 135 -7.41 9.95 2.09
C MET A 135 -6.36 11.04 1.97
N GLY A 136 -6.32 11.70 0.82
CA GLY A 136 -5.42 12.81 0.53
C GLY A 136 -6.14 14.14 0.36
N ARG A 137 -5.68 14.94 -0.59
CA ARG A 137 -6.34 16.20 -0.97
C ARG A 137 -7.70 15.89 -1.60
N PRO A 138 -8.71 16.77 -1.40
CA PRO A 138 -10.04 16.62 -2.01
C PRO A 138 -10.01 16.56 -3.53
N GLU A 139 -9.08 17.28 -4.13
CA GLU A 139 -8.92 17.41 -5.57
C GLU A 139 -7.48 17.09 -5.97
N ILE A 140 -7.33 16.27 -7.01
CA ILE A 140 -6.04 15.88 -7.57
C ILE A 140 -6.10 15.87 -9.10
N HIS A 141 -4.98 16.13 -9.75
CA HIS A 141 -4.84 16.00 -11.20
C HIS A 141 -4.37 14.58 -11.56
N VAL A 142 -5.08 13.95 -12.49
CA VAL A 142 -4.74 12.61 -13.00
C VAL A 142 -4.69 12.61 -14.53
N PRO A 143 -3.85 11.78 -15.17
CA PRO A 143 -3.78 11.66 -16.63
C PRO A 143 -5.03 10.89 -17.16
N ILE A 144 -6.20 11.53 -17.14
CA ILE A 144 -7.49 10.91 -17.42
C ILE A 144 -7.56 10.25 -18.81
N THR A 145 -6.96 10.87 -19.84
CA THR A 145 -6.90 10.29 -21.18
C THR A 145 -6.15 8.96 -21.19
N ARG A 146 -5.08 8.85 -20.38
CA ARG A 146 -4.33 7.59 -20.23
C ARG A 146 -5.22 6.48 -19.68
N LEU A 147 -6.02 6.78 -18.65
CA LEU A 147 -6.95 5.81 -18.05
C LEU A 147 -8.04 5.41 -19.05
N LEU A 148 -8.59 6.39 -19.78
CA LEU A 148 -9.66 6.17 -20.76
C LEU A 148 -9.21 5.26 -21.90
N VAL A 149 -8.09 5.58 -22.57
CA VAL A 149 -7.64 4.80 -23.74
C VAL A 149 -7.14 3.41 -23.40
N ARG A 150 -6.84 3.16 -22.11
CA ARG A 150 -6.45 1.84 -21.61
C ARG A 150 -7.59 1.12 -20.89
N GLU A 151 -8.78 1.67 -20.85
CA GLU A 151 -9.96 1.09 -20.17
C GLU A 151 -9.66 0.72 -18.70
N VAL A 152 -8.90 1.57 -17.98
CA VAL A 152 -8.53 1.31 -16.57
C VAL A 152 -9.71 1.66 -15.67
N GLU A 153 -10.13 0.71 -14.82
CA GLU A 153 -11.13 0.96 -13.77
C GLU A 153 -10.50 1.73 -12.60
N VAL A 154 -11.17 2.79 -12.13
CA VAL A 154 -10.77 3.51 -10.91
C VAL A 154 -11.91 3.42 -9.90
N LEU A 155 -11.63 2.87 -8.72
CA LEU A 155 -12.60 2.58 -7.68
C LEU A 155 -12.18 3.20 -6.35
N GLY A 156 -13.15 3.71 -5.59
CA GLY A 156 -12.94 4.08 -4.19
C GLY A 156 -13.14 2.89 -3.27
N SER A 157 -12.39 2.87 -2.16
CA SER A 157 -12.59 1.95 -1.05
C SER A 157 -12.65 2.73 0.25
N PHE A 158 -13.70 2.52 1.03
CA PHE A 158 -13.89 3.23 2.29
C PHE A 158 -14.27 2.25 3.40
N ARG A 159 -13.42 2.16 4.43
CA ARG A 159 -13.60 1.27 5.57
C ARG A 159 -13.79 -0.20 5.14
N TYR A 160 -14.83 -0.88 5.60
CA TYR A 160 -15.14 -2.30 5.41
C TYR A 160 -16.64 -2.52 5.40
N ALA A 161 -17.06 -3.68 4.92
CA ALA A 161 -18.47 -4.09 4.81
C ALA A 161 -18.70 -5.41 5.54
N ALA A 162 -19.93 -5.90 5.47
CA ALA A 162 -20.32 -7.19 6.05
C ALA A 162 -19.46 -8.34 5.50
N GLY A 163 -18.97 -9.22 6.38
CA GLY A 163 -18.13 -10.37 6.05
C GLY A 163 -16.63 -10.08 5.96
N ASP A 164 -16.19 -8.81 5.92
CA ASP A 164 -14.75 -8.51 5.85
C ASP A 164 -14.03 -8.78 7.17
N TYR A 165 -14.70 -8.62 8.32
CA TYR A 165 -14.15 -9.04 9.61
C TYR A 165 -13.97 -10.54 9.71
N ASP A 166 -14.95 -11.33 9.28
CA ASP A 166 -14.86 -12.79 9.31
C ASP A 166 -13.70 -13.30 8.46
N ARG A 167 -13.53 -12.75 7.25
CA ARG A 167 -12.39 -13.04 6.39
C ARG A 167 -11.07 -12.65 7.04
N SER A 168 -11.04 -11.49 7.69
CA SER A 168 -9.82 -11.00 8.36
C SER A 168 -9.41 -11.88 9.52
N ILE A 169 -10.39 -12.31 10.33
CA ILE A 169 -10.16 -13.25 11.43
C ILE A 169 -9.67 -14.59 10.88
N ALA A 170 -10.28 -15.10 9.81
CA ALA A 170 -9.86 -16.34 9.18
C ALA A 170 -8.41 -16.25 8.66
N LEU A 171 -8.04 -15.18 7.95
CA LEU A 171 -6.67 -14.99 7.44
C LEU A 171 -5.63 -14.96 8.58
N ALA A 172 -5.96 -14.29 9.69
CA ALA A 172 -5.07 -14.23 10.85
C ALA A 172 -5.02 -15.57 11.61
N SER A 173 -6.16 -16.22 11.87
CA SER A 173 -6.23 -17.48 12.63
C SER A 173 -5.61 -18.67 11.90
N LEU A 174 -5.66 -18.67 10.57
CA LEU A 174 -4.99 -19.67 9.73
C LEU A 174 -3.47 -19.39 9.56
N GLY A 175 -2.95 -18.30 10.15
CA GLY A 175 -1.54 -17.93 10.03
C GLY A 175 -1.14 -17.44 8.64
N MET A 176 -2.10 -17.13 7.77
CA MET A 176 -1.81 -16.61 6.43
C MET A 176 -1.25 -15.19 6.47
N ILE A 177 -1.61 -14.40 7.50
CA ILE A 177 -1.10 -13.06 7.75
C ILE A 177 -0.76 -12.93 9.23
N ASP A 178 0.52 -12.70 9.54
CA ASP A 178 0.97 -12.43 10.91
C ASP A 178 0.78 -10.93 11.23
N VAL A 179 -0.40 -10.60 11.76
CA VAL A 179 -0.74 -9.23 12.12
C VAL A 179 0.04 -8.69 13.31
N THR A 180 0.71 -9.54 14.09
CA THR A 180 1.47 -9.12 15.27
C THR A 180 2.71 -8.31 14.87
N ARG A 181 3.31 -8.63 13.73
CA ARG A 181 4.49 -7.96 13.20
C ARG A 181 4.27 -6.49 12.84
N ILE A 182 3.04 -6.09 12.54
CA ILE A 182 2.72 -4.70 12.18
C ILE A 182 2.78 -3.78 13.40
N VAL A 183 2.50 -4.30 14.61
CA VAL A 183 2.57 -3.52 15.85
C VAL A 183 4.04 -3.37 16.24
N THR A 184 4.67 -2.29 15.81
CA THR A 184 6.09 -2.02 16.04
C THR A 184 6.37 -1.39 17.40
N HIS A 185 5.40 -0.64 17.95
CA HIS A 185 5.58 0.08 19.22
C HIS A 185 4.36 -0.11 20.12
N ARG A 186 4.62 -0.30 21.40
CA ARG A 186 3.59 -0.38 22.44
C ARG A 186 3.89 0.62 23.53
N TYR A 187 2.89 1.39 23.93
CA TYR A 187 2.95 2.36 25.01
C TYR A 187 1.92 2.02 26.06
N VAL A 188 2.24 2.29 27.34
CA VAL A 188 1.24 2.26 28.40
C VAL A 188 0.33 3.48 28.30
N PHE A 189 -0.86 3.42 28.88
CA PHE A 189 -1.84 4.50 28.77
C PHE A 189 -1.31 5.85 29.32
N SER A 190 -0.49 5.81 30.38
CA SER A 190 0.15 7.02 30.91
C SER A 190 1.09 7.72 29.92
N ASP A 191 1.59 7.01 28.92
CA ASP A 191 2.49 7.53 27.88
C ASP A 191 1.75 7.73 26.52
N ALA A 192 0.43 7.90 26.56
CA ALA A 192 -0.39 8.05 25.35
C ALA A 192 0.07 9.24 24.47
N GLU A 193 0.50 10.36 25.08
CA GLU A 193 1.02 11.51 24.33
C GLU A 193 2.24 11.12 23.51
N LYS A 194 3.20 10.40 24.08
CA LYS A 194 4.39 9.90 23.35
C LYS A 194 3.99 8.97 22.20
N ALA A 195 2.94 8.17 22.39
CA ALA A 195 2.43 7.29 21.34
C ALA A 195 1.88 8.08 20.14
N PHE A 196 1.19 9.19 20.38
CA PHE A 196 0.73 10.10 19.32
C PHE A 196 1.90 10.81 18.64
N ASP A 197 2.88 11.27 19.42
CA ASP A 197 4.09 11.92 18.89
C ASP A 197 4.88 10.96 18.00
N ALA A 198 5.11 9.72 18.45
CA ALA A 198 5.78 8.68 17.66
C ALA A 198 5.02 8.36 16.35
N THR A 199 3.69 8.35 16.41
CA THR A 199 2.85 8.11 15.22
C THR A 199 2.99 9.27 14.23
N THR A 200 2.97 10.50 14.72
CA THR A 200 3.07 11.72 13.89
C THR A 200 4.46 11.87 13.28
N ALA A 201 5.51 11.61 14.08
CA ALA A 201 6.90 11.65 13.64
C ALA A 201 7.26 10.46 12.71
N GLY A 202 6.46 9.39 12.71
CA GLY A 202 6.78 8.15 12.00
C GLY A 202 7.97 7.37 12.58
N ARG A 203 8.41 7.72 13.79
CA ARG A 203 9.52 7.08 14.53
C ARG A 203 9.20 7.01 16.02
N GLY A 204 9.55 5.88 16.63
CA GLY A 204 9.47 5.72 18.08
C GLY A 204 10.63 6.38 18.82
N ASP A 205 10.55 6.38 20.16
CA ASP A 205 11.59 6.91 21.05
C ASP A 205 12.93 6.16 20.91
N ASP A 206 12.89 4.94 20.41
CA ASP A 206 14.04 4.09 20.09
C ASP A 206 14.67 4.38 18.72
N GLY A 207 14.16 5.38 17.99
CA GLY A 207 14.62 5.80 16.68
C GLY A 207 14.19 4.86 15.53
N ARG A 208 13.50 3.74 15.81
CA ARG A 208 13.01 2.82 14.79
C ARG A 208 11.79 3.39 14.07
N VAL A 209 11.60 2.98 12.80
CA VAL A 209 10.42 3.36 12.03
C VAL A 209 9.15 2.85 12.72
N CYS A 210 8.17 3.74 12.84
CA CYS A 210 6.89 3.45 13.42
C CYS A 210 5.91 3.02 12.31
N ILE A 211 5.48 1.75 12.32
CA ILE A 211 4.44 1.24 11.42
C ILE A 211 3.08 1.36 12.10
N LYS A 212 2.91 0.72 13.26
CA LYS A 212 1.69 0.82 14.06
C LYS A 212 2.01 0.89 15.53
N VAL A 213 1.39 1.84 16.19
CA VAL A 213 1.42 2.01 17.65
C VAL A 213 0.20 1.35 18.27
N GLN A 214 0.39 0.72 19.41
CA GLN A 214 -0.66 0.23 20.30
C GLN A 214 -0.51 0.87 21.68
N ILE A 215 -1.59 1.45 22.20
CA ILE A 215 -1.67 1.93 23.57
C ILE A 215 -2.38 0.86 24.40
N CYS A 216 -1.71 0.37 25.44
CA CYS A 216 -2.19 -0.72 26.28
C CYS A 216 -2.61 -0.20 27.66
N GLN A 217 -3.67 -0.76 28.24
CA GLN A 217 -4.02 -0.55 29.63
C GLN A 217 -3.24 -1.57 30.49
N GLY A 218 -2.44 -1.09 31.45
CA GLY A 218 -1.49 -1.91 32.23
C GLY A 218 -0.07 -1.87 31.68
N ALA A 219 0.84 -2.69 32.25
CA ALA A 219 2.22 -2.76 31.78
C ALA A 219 2.25 -3.13 30.29
N ALA A 220 3.04 -2.41 29.49
CA ALA A 220 3.26 -2.78 28.10
C ALA A 220 3.84 -4.20 28.09
N ALA A 221 3.10 -5.16 27.55
CA ALA A 221 3.65 -6.49 27.33
C ALA A 221 4.79 -6.36 26.30
N ALA A 222 5.96 -6.86 26.66
CA ALA A 222 7.16 -6.87 25.85
C ALA A 222 6.95 -7.58 24.52
#